data_05aa343f193372c4ceb9e3df6084bba0
#
_entry.id   05aa343f193372c4ceb9e3df6084bba0
#
_cell.length_a   1.000
_cell.length_b   1.000
_cell.length_c   1.000
_cell.angle_alpha   90.00
_cell.angle_beta   90.00
_cell.angle_gamma   90.00
#
_symmetry.space_group_name_H-M   'P 1'
#
loop_
_entity.id
_entity.type
_entity.pdbx_description
1 polymer ?
#
loop_
_entity_poly.entity_id
_entity_poly.type
_entity_poly.pdbx_seq_one_letter_code
_entity_poly.pdbx_strand_id
1 'polypeptide(L)'
;QQINVENVTGLNNMTEPEKVVEAIAEADLVTTAIGPNILPRIAELIAQGIDARAEANCQKPLDIIACENMIGGSTFLAEEVAKYLKNPAYAEQWIGFPDAAVDRIVPLQKHEDPLFVQVEPFCEWVIDDTNRKAKEIQLEGVHYVADLEPYIERKLFSVNTGHATVAYTGALLGYQTIDEAMQDALVVAQLKSVLQETGKLLVAKWNFDEQEHAAYIEKIIQRFQNKYISDAITRVARTPIRKLGAQERFIRPIR
;
A
#
# COMPACT_ATOMS: atom_id res chain seq x y z
N GLN A 1 1.19 15.53 -16.17
CA GLN A 1 2.65 15.45 -16.27
C GLN A 1 3.02 14.02 -16.64
N GLN A 2 3.92 13.85 -17.59
CA GLN A 2 4.50 12.55 -17.92
C GLN A 2 5.94 12.51 -17.38
N ILE A 3 6.29 11.38 -16.75
CA ILE A 3 7.63 11.13 -16.24
C ILE A 3 8.13 9.86 -16.93
N ASN A 4 9.28 9.93 -17.55
CA ASN A 4 9.95 8.75 -18.11
C ASN A 4 10.87 8.19 -17.02
N VAL A 5 10.73 6.90 -16.74
CA VAL A 5 11.59 6.15 -15.83
C VAL A 5 12.56 5.34 -16.69
N GLU A 6 13.84 5.58 -16.53
CA GLU A 6 14.91 4.90 -17.25
C GLU A 6 15.60 3.86 -16.35
N ASN A 7 16.45 3.03 -16.95
CA ASN A 7 17.22 1.99 -16.24
C ASN A 7 16.35 0.92 -15.56
N VAL A 8 15.24 0.54 -16.21
CA VAL A 8 14.38 -0.56 -15.76
C VAL A 8 14.72 -1.81 -16.56
N THR A 9 14.97 -2.92 -15.84
CA THR A 9 15.18 -4.25 -16.42
C THR A 9 14.07 -5.18 -15.97
N GLY A 10 13.44 -5.87 -16.90
CA GLY A 10 12.42 -6.89 -16.60
C GLY A 10 13.05 -8.28 -16.50
N LEU A 11 12.71 -9.02 -15.44
CA LEU A 11 13.06 -10.43 -15.28
C LEU A 11 11.78 -11.26 -15.13
N ASN A 12 11.76 -12.44 -15.72
CA ASN A 12 10.63 -13.35 -15.59
C ASN A 12 10.95 -14.45 -14.57
N ASN A 13 10.26 -14.41 -13.43
CA ASN A 13 10.47 -15.36 -12.34
C ASN A 13 10.12 -16.82 -12.68
N MET A 14 9.37 -17.07 -13.76
CA MET A 14 9.01 -18.42 -14.20
C MET A 14 10.05 -19.01 -15.16
N THR A 15 10.72 -18.18 -15.93
CA THR A 15 11.69 -18.63 -16.95
C THR A 15 13.14 -18.31 -16.61
N GLU A 16 13.37 -17.37 -15.69
CA GLU A 16 14.70 -16.89 -15.29
C GLU A 16 14.81 -16.78 -13.75
N PRO A 17 14.38 -17.79 -12.95
CA PRO A 17 14.36 -17.70 -11.49
C PRO A 17 15.76 -17.42 -10.91
N GLU A 18 16.82 -17.96 -11.50
CA GLU A 18 18.20 -17.75 -11.05
C GLU A 18 18.59 -16.27 -11.13
N LYS A 19 18.21 -15.57 -12.21
CA LYS A 19 18.48 -14.14 -12.36
C LYS A 19 17.69 -13.30 -11.35
N VAL A 20 16.48 -13.73 -10.98
CA VAL A 20 15.70 -13.06 -9.94
C VAL A 20 16.38 -13.24 -8.58
N VAL A 21 16.88 -14.43 -8.27
CA VAL A 21 17.65 -14.71 -7.05
C VAL A 21 18.90 -13.85 -6.99
N GLU A 22 19.67 -13.76 -8.10
CA GLU A 22 20.84 -12.90 -8.22
C GLU A 22 20.51 -11.42 -8.01
N ALA A 23 19.44 -10.93 -8.66
CA ALA A 23 18.97 -9.56 -8.49
C ALA A 23 18.58 -9.24 -7.05
N ILE A 24 17.92 -10.17 -6.33
CA ILE A 24 17.62 -10.01 -4.90
C ILE A 24 18.91 -10.03 -4.08
N ALA A 25 19.86 -10.88 -4.42
CA ALA A 25 21.14 -10.99 -3.71
C ALA A 25 21.96 -9.68 -3.81
N GLU A 26 21.88 -8.97 -4.93
CA GLU A 26 22.60 -7.72 -5.18
C GLU A 26 21.82 -6.46 -4.76
N ALA A 27 20.52 -6.58 -4.50
CA ALA A 27 19.65 -5.45 -4.23
C ALA A 27 20.03 -4.68 -2.96
N ASP A 28 19.80 -3.37 -2.99
CA ASP A 28 19.84 -2.48 -1.84
C ASP A 28 18.50 -2.40 -1.11
N LEU A 29 17.41 -2.61 -1.86
CA LEU A 29 16.04 -2.62 -1.36
C LEU A 29 15.20 -3.54 -2.25
N VAL A 30 14.32 -4.30 -1.64
CA VAL A 30 13.31 -5.12 -2.34
C VAL A 30 11.91 -4.63 -1.96
N THR A 31 11.05 -4.43 -2.96
CA THR A 31 9.65 -4.07 -2.72
C THR A 31 8.72 -5.00 -3.47
N THR A 32 7.53 -5.26 -2.92
CA THR A 32 6.48 -6.00 -3.60
C THR A 32 5.22 -5.15 -3.79
N ALA A 33 4.51 -5.36 -4.90
CA ALA A 33 3.22 -4.72 -5.21
C ALA A 33 2.38 -5.63 -6.12
N ILE A 34 2.22 -6.89 -5.73
CA ILE A 34 1.66 -7.98 -6.53
C ILE A 34 0.31 -8.48 -6.02
N GLY A 35 -0.12 -7.98 -4.88
CA GLY A 35 -1.33 -8.38 -4.16
C GLY A 35 -1.05 -9.40 -3.04
N PRO A 36 -1.77 -9.27 -1.90
CA PRO A 36 -1.50 -10.05 -0.68
C PRO A 36 -1.49 -11.57 -0.89
N ASN A 37 -2.39 -12.07 -1.75
CA ASN A 37 -2.53 -13.51 -2.01
C ASN A 37 -1.37 -14.11 -2.83
N ILE A 38 -0.51 -13.28 -3.40
CA ILE A 38 0.63 -13.71 -4.22
C ILE A 38 1.92 -13.75 -3.41
N LEU A 39 2.01 -13.03 -2.29
CA LEU A 39 3.19 -12.99 -1.43
C LEU A 39 3.76 -14.38 -1.09
N PRO A 40 2.94 -15.40 -0.71
CA PRO A 40 3.47 -16.74 -0.45
C PRO A 40 4.15 -17.41 -1.66
N ARG A 41 3.77 -17.02 -2.88
CA ARG A 41 4.31 -17.63 -4.11
C ARG A 41 5.70 -17.15 -4.47
N ILE A 42 6.10 -15.97 -3.98
CA ILE A 42 7.42 -15.39 -4.23
C ILE A 42 8.37 -15.58 -3.04
N ALA A 43 7.85 -16.04 -1.90
CA ALA A 43 8.61 -16.17 -0.66
C ALA A 43 9.83 -17.09 -0.80
N GLU A 44 9.71 -18.18 -1.55
CA GLU A 44 10.83 -19.09 -1.82
C GLU A 44 11.96 -18.41 -2.61
N LEU A 45 11.64 -17.65 -3.66
CA LEU A 45 12.64 -16.91 -4.43
C LEU A 45 13.35 -15.84 -3.58
N ILE A 46 12.60 -15.15 -2.72
CA ILE A 46 13.16 -14.18 -1.79
C ILE A 46 14.12 -14.88 -0.81
N ALA A 47 13.71 -16.02 -0.24
CA ALA A 47 14.57 -16.80 0.66
C ALA A 47 15.86 -17.24 -0.04
N GLN A 48 15.79 -17.72 -1.27
CA GLN A 48 16.96 -18.09 -2.07
C GLN A 48 17.90 -16.91 -2.30
N GLY A 49 17.37 -15.71 -2.57
CA GLY A 49 18.18 -14.49 -2.69
C GLY A 49 18.88 -14.11 -1.38
N ILE A 50 18.18 -14.25 -0.25
CA ILE A 50 18.77 -14.03 1.09
C ILE A 50 19.88 -15.05 1.37
N ASP A 51 19.64 -16.33 1.08
CA ASP A 51 20.65 -17.39 1.25
C ASP A 51 21.88 -17.15 0.36
N ALA A 52 21.70 -16.69 -0.88
CA ALA A 52 22.80 -16.31 -1.77
C ALA A 52 23.66 -15.17 -1.20
N ARG A 53 23.02 -14.16 -0.54
CA ARG A 53 23.77 -13.12 0.19
C ARG A 53 24.59 -13.72 1.35
N ALA A 54 24.01 -14.66 2.09
CA ALA A 54 24.70 -15.33 3.19
C ALA A 54 25.90 -16.14 2.69
N GLU A 55 25.74 -16.90 1.61
CA GLU A 55 26.81 -17.68 0.97
C GLU A 55 27.96 -16.81 0.45
N ALA A 56 27.63 -15.61 -0.05
CA ALA A 56 28.59 -14.59 -0.47
C ALA A 56 29.22 -13.79 0.70
N ASN A 57 28.87 -14.10 1.96
CA ASN A 57 29.28 -13.34 3.14
C ASN A 57 28.99 -11.83 3.04
N CYS A 58 27.88 -11.45 2.42
CA CYS A 58 27.46 -10.07 2.26
C CYS A 58 27.09 -9.48 3.64
N GLN A 59 27.77 -8.42 4.07
CA GLN A 59 27.51 -7.72 5.34
C GLN A 59 26.74 -6.40 5.12
N LYS A 60 26.06 -6.27 4.00
CA LYS A 60 25.24 -5.12 3.68
C LYS A 60 23.80 -5.40 4.04
N PRO A 61 23.16 -4.57 4.88
CA PRO A 61 21.75 -4.76 5.23
C PRO A 61 20.83 -4.63 4.02
N LEU A 62 19.70 -5.33 4.06
CA LEU A 62 18.65 -5.27 3.05
C LEU A 62 17.29 -5.14 3.73
N ASP A 63 16.48 -4.19 3.30
CA ASP A 63 15.07 -4.12 3.66
C ASP A 63 14.19 -4.70 2.54
N ILE A 64 13.21 -5.52 2.92
CA ILE A 64 12.22 -6.12 2.03
C ILE A 64 10.84 -5.64 2.45
N ILE A 65 10.18 -4.83 1.62
CA ILE A 65 8.99 -4.09 1.98
C ILE A 65 7.80 -4.53 1.13
N ALA A 66 6.78 -5.08 1.76
CA ALA A 66 5.52 -5.37 1.09
C ALA A 66 4.66 -4.11 0.99
N CYS A 67 4.53 -3.57 -0.22
CA CYS A 67 3.71 -2.39 -0.54
C CYS A 67 2.27 -2.77 -0.91
N GLU A 68 1.75 -3.79 -0.24
CA GLU A 68 0.43 -4.35 -0.49
C GLU A 68 -0.68 -3.56 0.23
N ASN A 69 -1.90 -3.65 -0.27
CA ASN A 69 -3.05 -3.09 0.44
C ASN A 69 -3.52 -4.05 1.55
N MET A 70 -2.66 -4.28 2.54
CA MET A 70 -2.94 -5.08 3.74
C MET A 70 -2.16 -4.52 4.94
N ILE A 71 -2.66 -4.80 6.13
CA ILE A 71 -1.97 -4.50 7.39
C ILE A 71 -0.96 -5.63 7.66
N GLY A 72 0.26 -5.28 8.06
CA GLY A 72 1.31 -6.25 8.39
C GLY A 72 1.83 -7.03 7.18
N GLY A 73 1.89 -6.39 6.00
CA GLY A 73 2.27 -7.05 4.75
C GLY A 73 3.69 -7.59 4.76
N SER A 74 4.64 -6.81 5.28
CA SER A 74 6.05 -7.25 5.37
C SER A 74 6.25 -8.27 6.48
N THR A 75 5.57 -8.13 7.60
CA THR A 75 5.54 -9.13 8.68
C THR A 75 5.03 -10.47 8.14
N PHE A 76 3.91 -10.47 7.42
CA PHE A 76 3.38 -11.69 6.78
C PHE A 76 4.37 -12.27 5.75
N LEU A 77 5.00 -11.43 4.92
CA LEU A 77 6.00 -11.87 3.96
C LEU A 77 7.21 -12.51 4.66
N ALA A 78 7.67 -11.93 5.78
CA ALA A 78 8.77 -12.48 6.58
C ALA A 78 8.44 -13.88 7.10
N GLU A 79 7.22 -14.10 7.60
CA GLU A 79 6.75 -15.43 8.06
C GLU A 79 6.74 -16.45 6.91
N GLU A 80 6.32 -16.03 5.71
CA GLU A 80 6.34 -16.91 4.52
C GLU A 80 7.77 -17.22 4.06
N VAL A 81 8.65 -16.23 4.02
CA VAL A 81 10.07 -16.39 3.64
C VAL A 81 10.81 -17.28 4.62
N ALA A 82 10.54 -17.16 5.92
CA ALA A 82 11.18 -17.96 6.97
C ALA A 82 11.01 -19.48 6.79
N LYS A 83 9.96 -19.92 6.09
CA LYS A 83 9.71 -21.34 5.81
C LYS A 83 10.75 -21.96 4.88
N TYR A 84 11.48 -21.15 4.11
CA TYR A 84 12.40 -21.58 3.05
C TYR A 84 13.86 -21.22 3.34
N LEU A 85 14.14 -20.41 4.37
CA LEU A 85 15.50 -19.96 4.71
C LEU A 85 16.37 -21.11 5.18
N LYS A 86 17.56 -21.22 4.61
CA LYS A 86 18.63 -22.15 5.05
C LYS A 86 19.49 -21.55 6.16
N ASN A 87 19.63 -20.22 6.17
CA ASN A 87 20.42 -19.50 7.17
C ASN A 87 19.59 -18.42 7.91
N PRO A 88 18.69 -18.79 8.83
CA PRO A 88 17.87 -17.83 9.58
C PRO A 88 18.67 -16.81 10.40
N ALA A 89 19.83 -17.20 10.93
CA ALA A 89 20.68 -16.30 11.72
C ALA A 89 21.24 -15.14 10.88
N TYR A 90 21.57 -15.39 9.62
CA TYR A 90 21.96 -14.33 8.70
C TYR A 90 20.79 -13.37 8.44
N ALA A 91 19.60 -13.92 8.17
CA ALA A 91 18.42 -13.11 7.93
C ALA A 91 18.08 -12.23 9.14
N GLU A 92 18.10 -12.76 10.35
CA GLU A 92 17.87 -12.00 11.59
C GLU A 92 18.82 -10.80 11.73
N GLN A 93 20.08 -10.99 11.37
CA GLN A 93 21.11 -9.95 11.48
C GLN A 93 21.03 -8.88 10.38
N TRP A 94 20.79 -9.28 9.13
CA TRP A 94 21.02 -8.42 7.97
C TRP A 94 19.76 -8.05 7.18
N ILE A 95 18.63 -8.75 7.39
CA ILE A 95 17.41 -8.54 6.59
C ILE A 95 16.32 -7.90 7.45
N GLY A 96 15.79 -6.76 7.00
CA GLY A 96 14.64 -6.10 7.58
C GLY A 96 13.37 -6.41 6.79
N PHE A 97 12.24 -6.51 7.50
CA PHE A 97 10.91 -6.61 6.89
C PHE A 97 10.01 -5.53 7.49
N PRO A 98 10.31 -4.24 7.26
CA PRO A 98 9.52 -3.16 7.82
C PRO A 98 8.13 -3.11 7.17
N ASP A 99 7.10 -3.04 8.00
CA ASP A 99 5.75 -2.83 7.52
C ASP A 99 5.57 -1.43 6.93
N ALA A 100 4.64 -1.30 6.00
CA ALA A 100 4.40 -0.06 5.31
C ALA A 100 2.90 0.23 5.10
N ALA A 101 2.56 1.51 5.06
CA ALA A 101 1.27 2.00 4.59
C ALA A 101 1.49 2.78 3.28
N VAL A 102 0.89 2.30 2.20
CA VAL A 102 0.98 2.93 0.87
C VAL A 102 -0.39 3.44 0.46
N ASP A 103 -0.48 4.69 0.06
CA ASP A 103 -1.69 5.30 -0.46
C ASP A 103 -1.43 6.02 -1.79
N ARG A 104 -1.90 5.42 -2.86
CA ARG A 104 -1.98 5.98 -4.20
C ARG A 104 -3.07 5.27 -4.98
N ILE A 105 -3.97 6.00 -5.60
CA ILE A 105 -4.99 5.41 -6.47
C ILE A 105 -4.35 5.09 -7.83
N VAL A 106 -4.37 3.80 -8.17
CA VAL A 106 -3.99 3.28 -9.49
C VAL A 106 -5.22 2.58 -10.05
N PRO A 107 -5.93 3.17 -11.02
CA PRO A 107 -7.12 2.56 -11.59
C PRO A 107 -6.77 1.35 -12.46
N LEU A 108 -7.77 0.51 -12.74
CA LEU A 108 -7.62 -0.49 -13.80
C LEU A 108 -7.47 0.22 -15.13
N GLN A 109 -6.41 -0.07 -15.85
CA GLN A 109 -6.08 0.60 -17.10
C GLN A 109 -5.50 -0.39 -18.10
N LYS A 110 -5.66 -0.06 -19.38
CA LYS A 110 -5.08 -0.81 -20.48
C LYS A 110 -4.59 0.19 -21.54
N HIS A 111 -3.32 0.15 -21.83
CA HIS A 111 -2.68 1.00 -22.82
C HIS A 111 -2.04 0.16 -23.92
N GLU A 112 -1.75 0.75 -25.08
CA GLU A 112 -1.00 0.09 -26.17
C GLU A 112 0.43 -0.24 -25.71
N ASP A 113 1.07 0.69 -25.02
CA ASP A 113 2.36 0.45 -24.36
C ASP A 113 2.08 -0.18 -22.97
N PRO A 114 2.51 -1.43 -22.73
CA PRO A 114 2.31 -2.11 -21.45
C PRO A 114 3.13 -1.50 -20.29
N LEU A 115 4.13 -0.68 -20.58
CA LEU A 115 4.95 0.03 -19.58
C LEU A 115 4.36 1.40 -19.22
N PHE A 116 3.37 1.89 -19.96
CA PHE A 116 2.70 3.14 -19.62
C PHE A 116 1.72 2.92 -18.46
N VAL A 117 1.94 3.66 -17.36
CA VAL A 117 1.08 3.59 -16.17
C VAL A 117 0.58 4.99 -15.82
N GLN A 118 -0.74 5.14 -15.74
CA GLN A 118 -1.40 6.36 -15.29
C GLN A 118 -1.79 6.23 -13.83
N VAL A 119 -1.38 7.20 -13.03
CA VAL A 119 -1.64 7.24 -11.59
C VAL A 119 -2.06 8.65 -11.17
N GLU A 120 -2.68 8.77 -9.99
CA GLU A 120 -2.94 10.08 -9.41
C GLU A 120 -1.63 10.77 -8.97
N PRO A 121 -1.61 12.13 -8.90
CA PRO A 121 -0.43 12.87 -8.41
C PRO A 121 -0.12 12.62 -6.92
N PHE A 122 -1.15 12.32 -6.12
CA PHE A 122 -0.98 12.02 -4.70
C PHE A 122 -0.23 10.71 -4.50
N CYS A 123 0.72 10.71 -3.58
CA CYS A 123 1.44 9.54 -3.12
C CYS A 123 1.78 9.74 -1.65
N GLU A 124 1.44 8.76 -0.82
CA GLU A 124 1.90 8.69 0.56
C GLU A 124 2.48 7.30 0.79
N TRP A 125 3.71 7.25 1.27
CA TRP A 125 4.38 6.02 1.63
C TRP A 125 5.01 6.20 3.02
N VAL A 126 4.50 5.46 3.98
CA VAL A 126 4.95 5.48 5.37
C VAL A 126 5.52 4.12 5.72
N ILE A 127 6.71 4.09 6.30
CA ILE A 127 7.44 2.86 6.63
C ILE A 127 7.75 2.84 8.14
N ASP A 128 7.55 1.70 8.77
CA ASP A 128 7.99 1.43 10.13
C ASP A 128 9.53 1.41 10.20
N ASP A 129 10.13 2.41 10.85
CA ASP A 129 11.59 2.52 10.98
C ASP A 129 12.16 1.57 12.04
N THR A 130 11.34 0.99 12.90
CA THR A 130 11.81 0.13 14.00
C THR A 130 12.36 -1.20 13.50
N ASN A 131 11.77 -1.73 12.42
CA ASN A 131 12.13 -3.02 11.82
C ASN A 131 13.06 -2.90 10.61
N ARG A 132 13.56 -1.70 10.30
CA ARG A 132 14.53 -1.48 9.22
C ARG A 132 15.94 -1.89 9.64
N LYS A 133 16.65 -2.51 8.72
CA LYS A 133 18.09 -2.82 8.81
C LYS A 133 18.94 -1.87 7.96
N ALA A 134 18.47 -1.51 6.76
CA ALA A 134 19.17 -0.63 5.81
C ALA A 134 18.84 0.86 6.06
N LYS A 135 19.12 1.36 7.27
CA LYS A 135 18.73 2.73 7.69
C LYS A 135 19.45 3.84 6.95
N GLU A 136 20.58 3.55 6.33
CA GLU A 136 21.33 4.46 5.47
C GLU A 136 20.61 4.76 4.14
N ILE A 137 19.70 3.87 3.73
CA ILE A 137 18.89 4.09 2.51
C ILE A 137 17.69 4.95 2.88
N GLN A 138 17.69 6.19 2.41
CA GLN A 138 16.60 7.14 2.59
C GLN A 138 15.96 7.44 1.22
N LEU A 139 14.69 7.10 1.07
CA LEU A 139 13.95 7.36 -0.17
C LEU A 139 13.24 8.72 -0.07
N GLU A 140 13.37 9.53 -1.12
CA GLU A 140 12.68 10.82 -1.21
C GLU A 140 11.15 10.61 -1.23
N GLY A 141 10.43 11.39 -0.44
CA GLY A 141 8.96 11.33 -0.36
C GLY A 141 8.42 10.18 0.52
N VAL A 142 9.30 9.43 1.18
CA VAL A 142 8.92 8.39 2.15
C VAL A 142 8.99 8.94 3.58
N HIS A 143 7.97 8.63 4.39
CA HIS A 143 7.93 8.97 5.81
C HIS A 143 8.34 7.75 6.64
N TYR A 144 9.40 7.89 7.41
CA TYR A 144 9.87 6.85 8.34
C TYR A 144 9.37 7.18 9.74
N VAL A 145 8.66 6.24 10.37
CA VAL A 145 7.98 6.45 11.66
C VAL A 145 8.28 5.32 12.63
N ALA A 146 8.26 5.65 13.93
CA ALA A 146 8.43 4.64 14.97
C ALA A 146 7.12 3.88 15.29
N ASP A 147 5.97 4.45 14.92
CA ASP A 147 4.65 3.84 15.08
C ASP A 147 3.85 4.03 13.78
N LEU A 148 3.56 2.92 13.10
CA LEU A 148 2.83 2.92 11.84
C LEU A 148 1.31 2.90 12.03
N GLU A 149 0.80 2.48 13.19
CA GLU A 149 -0.63 2.29 13.44
C GLU A 149 -1.48 3.56 13.21
N PRO A 150 -1.05 4.77 13.62
CA PRO A 150 -1.79 6.00 13.33
C PRO A 150 -2.03 6.22 11.83
N TYR A 151 -1.05 5.92 11.00
CA TYR A 151 -1.12 6.10 9.54
C TYR A 151 -1.96 5.01 8.86
N ILE A 152 -1.88 3.79 9.36
CA ILE A 152 -2.74 2.67 8.92
C ILE A 152 -4.21 3.02 9.21
N GLU A 153 -4.53 3.44 10.43
CA GLU A 153 -5.90 3.82 10.78
C GLU A 153 -6.36 5.08 10.03
N ARG A 154 -5.50 6.08 9.87
CA ARG A 154 -5.82 7.27 9.07
C ARG A 154 -6.20 6.90 7.64
N LYS A 155 -5.41 6.07 6.98
CA LYS A 155 -5.74 5.57 5.63
C LYS A 155 -7.02 4.74 5.64
N LEU A 156 -7.16 3.81 6.58
CA LEU A 156 -8.31 2.90 6.64
C LEU A 156 -9.62 3.66 6.87
N PHE A 157 -9.64 4.58 7.85
CA PHE A 157 -10.85 5.28 8.27
C PHE A 157 -11.18 6.51 7.42
N SER A 158 -10.20 7.06 6.71
CA SER A 158 -10.44 8.19 5.80
C SER A 158 -10.54 7.73 4.35
N VAL A 159 -9.44 7.27 3.74
CA VAL A 159 -9.40 6.93 2.31
C VAL A 159 -10.25 5.71 2.01
N ASN A 160 -10.03 4.59 2.71
CA ASN A 160 -10.72 3.34 2.39
C ASN A 160 -12.20 3.36 2.79
N THR A 161 -12.55 4.01 3.90
CA THR A 161 -13.94 4.24 4.33
C THR A 161 -14.64 5.18 3.36
N GLY A 162 -14.02 6.32 3.06
CA GLY A 162 -14.58 7.29 2.13
C GLY A 162 -14.81 6.72 0.73
N HIS A 163 -13.83 5.99 0.20
CA HIS A 163 -13.93 5.37 -1.12
C HIS A 163 -15.09 4.35 -1.18
N ALA A 164 -15.22 3.52 -0.15
CA ALA A 164 -16.31 2.56 -0.06
C ALA A 164 -17.68 3.25 0.12
N THR A 165 -17.75 4.34 0.90
CA THR A 165 -18.96 5.16 1.07
C THR A 165 -19.43 5.71 -0.27
N VAL A 166 -18.55 6.35 -1.05
CA VAL A 166 -18.89 6.84 -2.39
C VAL A 166 -19.34 5.70 -3.29
N ALA A 167 -18.63 4.57 -3.27
CA ALA A 167 -18.96 3.43 -4.12
C ALA A 167 -20.36 2.85 -3.81
N TYR A 168 -20.71 2.67 -2.53
CA TYR A 168 -22.01 2.11 -2.17
C TYR A 168 -23.15 3.11 -2.36
N THR A 169 -22.96 4.38 -2.02
CA THR A 169 -23.96 5.42 -2.26
C THR A 169 -24.15 5.64 -3.76
N GLY A 170 -23.05 5.71 -4.52
CA GLY A 170 -23.08 5.84 -5.97
C GLY A 170 -23.77 4.67 -6.67
N ALA A 171 -23.49 3.44 -6.22
CA ALA A 171 -24.15 2.24 -6.73
C ALA A 171 -25.68 2.26 -6.49
N LEU A 172 -26.10 2.71 -5.30
CA LEU A 172 -27.52 2.86 -4.96
C LEU A 172 -28.23 3.87 -5.88
N LEU A 173 -27.51 4.92 -6.28
CA LEU A 173 -28.03 5.98 -7.19
C LEU A 173 -27.84 5.66 -8.68
N GLY A 174 -27.20 4.53 -9.02
CA GLY A 174 -27.05 4.05 -10.39
C GLY A 174 -25.82 4.57 -11.15
N TYR A 175 -24.88 5.23 -10.47
CA TYR A 175 -23.61 5.67 -11.06
C TYR A 175 -22.68 4.49 -11.36
N GLN A 176 -21.80 4.65 -12.35
CA GLN A 176 -20.88 3.60 -12.78
C GLN A 176 -19.46 3.81 -12.25
N THR A 177 -19.06 5.06 -12.06
CA THR A 177 -17.70 5.42 -11.61
C THR A 177 -17.73 6.33 -10.39
N ILE A 178 -16.61 6.36 -9.67
CA ILE A 178 -16.42 7.18 -8.47
C ILE A 178 -16.50 8.67 -8.81
N ASP A 179 -15.84 9.09 -9.89
CA ASP A 179 -15.81 10.49 -10.32
C ASP A 179 -17.19 10.98 -10.78
N GLU A 180 -18.02 10.13 -11.45
CA GLU A 180 -19.43 10.43 -11.74
C GLU A 180 -20.24 10.60 -10.46
N ALA A 181 -20.15 9.66 -9.53
CA ALA A 181 -20.86 9.72 -8.25
C ALA A 181 -20.50 10.98 -7.45
N MET A 182 -19.26 11.42 -7.53
CA MET A 182 -18.75 12.62 -6.85
C MET A 182 -19.23 13.94 -7.48
N GLN A 183 -20.00 13.93 -8.58
CA GLN A 183 -20.71 15.11 -9.08
C GLN A 183 -22.08 15.30 -8.38
N ASP A 184 -22.59 14.28 -7.70
CA ASP A 184 -23.85 14.34 -6.96
C ASP A 184 -23.63 14.94 -5.56
N ALA A 185 -24.37 16.00 -5.26
CA ALA A 185 -24.28 16.69 -3.97
C ALA A 185 -24.64 15.80 -2.77
N LEU A 186 -25.55 14.82 -2.95
CA LEU A 186 -25.92 13.88 -1.89
C LEU A 186 -24.78 12.92 -1.58
N VAL A 187 -24.09 12.41 -2.60
CA VAL A 187 -22.91 11.54 -2.42
C VAL A 187 -21.79 12.29 -1.71
N VAL A 188 -21.52 13.53 -2.12
CA VAL A 188 -20.49 14.38 -1.49
C VAL A 188 -20.86 14.71 -0.05
N ALA A 189 -22.13 15.03 0.23
CA ALA A 189 -22.58 15.30 1.60
C ALA A 189 -22.45 14.07 2.50
N GLN A 190 -22.83 12.89 2.01
CA GLN A 190 -22.66 11.63 2.74
C GLN A 190 -21.19 11.31 3.01
N LEU A 191 -20.33 11.49 2.01
CA LEU A 191 -18.89 11.31 2.17
C LEU A 191 -18.34 12.25 3.26
N LYS A 192 -18.65 13.54 3.19
CA LYS A 192 -18.19 14.54 4.17
C LYS A 192 -18.63 14.20 5.58
N SER A 193 -19.89 13.79 5.77
CA SER A 193 -20.42 13.39 7.07
C SER A 193 -19.61 12.22 7.67
N VAL A 194 -19.41 11.16 6.89
CA VAL A 194 -18.62 9.98 7.33
C VAL A 194 -17.18 10.34 7.66
N LEU A 195 -16.52 11.15 6.80
CA LEU A 195 -15.13 11.56 7.04
C LEU A 195 -14.97 12.49 8.24
N GLN A 196 -15.99 13.31 8.56
CA GLN A 196 -15.99 14.12 9.77
C GLN A 196 -16.12 13.26 11.04
N GLU A 197 -16.95 12.21 11.02
CA GLU A 197 -17.09 11.29 12.16
C GLU A 197 -15.79 10.54 12.41
N THR A 198 -15.24 9.88 11.39
CA THR A 198 -13.99 9.13 11.51
C THR A 198 -12.78 10.05 11.79
N GLY A 199 -12.80 11.27 11.27
CA GLY A 199 -11.77 12.26 11.50
C GLY A 199 -11.70 12.71 12.97
N LYS A 200 -12.85 12.96 13.61
CA LYS A 200 -12.89 13.27 15.05
C LYS A 200 -12.30 12.15 15.89
N LEU A 201 -12.59 10.90 15.54
CA LEU A 201 -11.99 9.75 16.22
C LEU A 201 -10.46 9.73 16.05
N LEU A 202 -9.96 9.91 14.84
CA LEU A 202 -8.52 9.90 14.55
C LEU A 202 -7.76 11.01 15.30
N VAL A 203 -8.31 12.22 15.30
CA VAL A 203 -7.75 13.37 16.04
C VAL A 203 -7.71 13.07 17.55
N ALA A 204 -8.83 12.58 18.10
CA ALA A 204 -8.91 12.28 19.53
C ALA A 204 -8.00 11.11 19.95
N LYS A 205 -7.89 10.07 19.14
CA LYS A 205 -7.12 8.85 19.45
C LYS A 205 -5.62 9.04 19.29
N TRP A 206 -5.21 9.70 18.19
CA TRP A 206 -3.81 9.78 17.77
C TRP A 206 -3.20 11.17 17.91
N ASN A 207 -3.99 12.13 18.42
CA ASN A 207 -3.55 13.51 18.60
C ASN A 207 -3.05 14.16 17.29
N PHE A 208 -3.69 13.82 16.16
CA PHE A 208 -3.45 14.54 14.91
C PHE A 208 -3.88 16.00 15.04
N ASP A 209 -3.16 16.90 14.39
CA ASP A 209 -3.60 18.30 14.30
C ASP A 209 -4.94 18.39 13.53
N GLU A 210 -5.92 19.10 14.11
CA GLU A 210 -7.27 19.20 13.53
C GLU A 210 -7.27 19.89 12.17
N GLN A 211 -6.43 20.90 11.97
CA GLN A 211 -6.37 21.65 10.71
C GLN A 211 -5.68 20.83 9.63
N GLU A 212 -4.59 20.15 9.95
CA GLU A 212 -3.91 19.23 9.04
C GLU A 212 -4.83 18.08 8.65
N HIS A 213 -5.56 17.51 9.60
CA HIS A 213 -6.48 16.42 9.29
C HIS A 213 -7.68 16.88 8.45
N ALA A 214 -8.21 18.09 8.70
CA ALA A 214 -9.26 18.68 7.84
C ALA A 214 -8.74 18.91 6.41
N ALA A 215 -7.52 19.40 6.25
CA ALA A 215 -6.89 19.55 4.94
C ALA A 215 -6.69 18.20 4.23
N TYR A 216 -6.34 17.15 4.98
CA TYR A 216 -6.24 15.78 4.47
C TYR A 216 -7.59 15.25 3.97
N ILE A 217 -8.69 15.49 4.69
CA ILE A 217 -10.06 15.14 4.24
C ILE A 217 -10.42 15.85 2.95
N GLU A 218 -10.19 17.16 2.84
CA GLU A 218 -10.46 17.91 1.61
C GLU A 218 -9.61 17.39 0.44
N LYS A 219 -8.38 16.97 0.70
CA LYS A 219 -7.53 16.33 -0.30
C LYS A 219 -8.12 15.02 -0.80
N ILE A 220 -8.67 14.18 0.08
CA ILE A 220 -9.36 12.93 -0.29
C ILE A 220 -10.56 13.21 -1.20
N ILE A 221 -11.38 14.21 -0.85
CA ILE A 221 -12.53 14.62 -1.66
C ILE A 221 -12.08 15.02 -3.08
N GLN A 222 -11.05 15.86 -3.19
CA GLN A 222 -10.47 16.26 -4.47
C GLN A 222 -9.94 15.08 -5.29
N ARG A 223 -9.31 14.11 -4.63
CA ARG A 223 -8.79 12.88 -5.27
C ARG A 223 -9.94 12.07 -5.89
N PHE A 224 -11.04 11.90 -5.18
CA PHE A 224 -12.21 11.16 -5.68
C PHE A 224 -12.98 11.90 -6.77
N GLN A 225 -12.87 13.22 -6.84
CA GLN A 225 -13.42 14.05 -7.92
C GLN A 225 -12.55 14.09 -9.18
N ASN A 226 -11.38 13.45 -9.17
CA ASN A 226 -10.44 13.51 -10.27
C ASN A 226 -10.92 12.69 -11.47
N LYS A 227 -11.52 13.35 -12.45
CA LYS A 227 -12.03 12.75 -13.69
C LYS A 227 -10.98 12.10 -14.60
N TYR A 228 -9.71 12.35 -14.35
CA TYR A 228 -8.62 11.69 -15.09
C TYR A 228 -8.24 10.33 -14.52
N ILE A 229 -8.76 10.01 -13.33
CA ILE A 229 -8.59 8.74 -12.63
C ILE A 229 -9.95 8.12 -12.43
N SER A 230 -10.57 7.64 -13.51
CA SER A 230 -11.88 7.01 -13.45
C SER A 230 -11.75 5.62 -12.81
N ASP A 231 -12.44 5.40 -11.69
CA ASP A 231 -12.44 4.17 -10.95
C ASP A 231 -13.85 3.56 -10.89
N ALA A 232 -13.99 2.33 -11.40
CA ALA A 232 -15.28 1.68 -11.47
C ALA A 232 -15.84 1.38 -10.06
N ILE A 233 -17.10 1.75 -9.83
CA ILE A 233 -17.83 1.46 -8.59
C ILE A 233 -17.81 -0.04 -8.30
N THR A 234 -18.00 -0.89 -9.31
CA THR A 234 -17.96 -2.36 -9.17
C THR A 234 -16.62 -2.88 -8.63
N ARG A 235 -15.50 -2.23 -8.97
CA ARG A 235 -14.18 -2.56 -8.43
C ARG A 235 -14.07 -2.18 -6.96
N VAL A 236 -14.48 -0.96 -6.63
CA VAL A 236 -14.38 -0.42 -5.27
C VAL A 236 -15.38 -1.08 -4.32
N ALA A 237 -16.60 -1.35 -4.77
CA ALA A 237 -17.68 -1.94 -3.98
C ALA A 237 -17.52 -3.46 -3.73
N ARG A 238 -16.59 -4.15 -4.40
CA ARG A 238 -16.40 -5.60 -4.24
C ARG A 238 -16.19 -6.02 -2.79
N THR A 239 -16.57 -7.27 -2.47
CA THR A 239 -16.42 -7.89 -1.13
C THR A 239 -17.05 -7.08 0.03
N PRO A 240 -18.35 -6.73 -0.04
CA PRO A 240 -18.99 -5.87 0.98
C PRO A 240 -18.99 -6.51 2.37
N ILE A 241 -19.22 -7.84 2.47
CA ILE A 241 -19.22 -8.57 3.75
C ILE A 241 -17.87 -8.45 4.46
N ARG A 242 -16.74 -8.58 3.72
CA ARG A 242 -15.41 -8.39 4.30
C ARG A 242 -15.24 -6.98 4.87
N LYS A 243 -15.71 -5.95 4.15
CA LYS A 243 -15.59 -4.54 4.59
C LYS A 243 -16.43 -4.19 5.82
N LEU A 244 -17.37 -5.04 6.20
CA LEU A 244 -18.14 -4.98 7.45
C LEU A 244 -17.54 -5.86 8.55
N GLY A 245 -16.35 -6.42 8.35
CA GLY A 245 -15.63 -7.17 9.38
C GLY A 245 -15.22 -6.29 10.56
N ALA A 246 -15.01 -6.91 11.73
CA ALA A 246 -14.72 -6.20 12.99
C ALA A 246 -13.44 -5.34 12.97
N GLN A 247 -12.46 -5.70 12.12
CA GLN A 247 -11.19 -4.99 11.96
C GLN A 247 -11.16 -4.11 10.70
N GLU A 248 -12.30 -3.95 10.06
CA GLU A 248 -12.42 -3.27 8.77
C GLU A 248 -13.01 -1.85 8.94
N ARG A 249 -12.93 -1.11 7.87
CA ARG A 249 -13.15 0.34 7.70
C ARG A 249 -14.47 0.90 8.23
N PHE A 250 -15.54 0.12 8.35
CA PHE A 250 -16.83 0.60 8.85
C PHE A 250 -17.08 0.23 10.31
N ILE A 251 -16.59 -0.92 10.75
CA ILE A 251 -16.89 -1.43 12.10
C ILE A 251 -15.78 -1.10 13.09
N ARG A 252 -14.51 -1.17 12.68
CA ARG A 252 -13.38 -0.84 13.58
C ARG A 252 -13.46 0.57 14.18
N PRO A 253 -13.84 1.63 13.42
CA PRO A 253 -13.97 2.98 13.99
C PRO A 253 -15.10 3.13 15.01
N ILE A 254 -16.08 2.21 15.05
CA ILE A 254 -17.22 2.27 15.97
C ILE A 254 -16.92 1.57 17.30
N ARG A 255 -15.92 0.70 17.33
CA ARG A 255 -15.55 -0.13 18.50
C ARG A 255 -14.52 0.52 19.38
#